data_8d89e6bad563e3aa9180065b140f6abf
#
_entry.id   8d89e6bad563e3aa9180065b140f6abf
#
_cell.length_a   1.000
_cell.length_b   1.000
_cell.length_c   1.000
_cell.angle_alpha   90.00
_cell.angle_beta   90.00
_cell.angle_gamma   90.00
#
_symmetry.space_group_name_H-M   'P 1'
#
loop_
_entity.id
_entity.type
_entity.pdbx_description
1 polymer ?
#
loop_
_entity_poly.entity_id
_entity_poly.type
_entity_poly.pdbx_seq_one_letter_code
_entity_poly.pdbx_strand_id
1 'polypeptide(L)'
;MHVVVGLFRLFLVVLALVGTRAIWRDGDIEGLVYFTNQTGFLIAVVLAWAGVASLLRRRQPPGWLKGGVTLFAAITGLVANLVLAPEDPDAPAVFLGLTDGQIEHELLPLLVFVDFLLLDAHRRLRGLDAARWLLYPLAYFAFTTIRGFVSPGSEYPYGFVDLDALGWTGLLVNVVLYGAGFLVLGLVIVGIDRLLPTGPLIGRYADRSPSAASSEAAGAAGSPDDAPASR
;
A
#
# COMPACT_ATOMS: atom_id res chain seq x y z
N MET A 1 3.44 -11.45 -19.87
CA MET A 1 3.10 -10.29 -19.03
C MET A 1 2.98 -10.64 -17.54
N HIS A 2 2.21 -11.66 -17.10
CA HIS A 2 2.08 -12.05 -15.68
C HIS A 2 3.42 -12.31 -14.97
N VAL A 3 4.43 -12.86 -15.66
CA VAL A 3 5.77 -13.05 -15.09
C VAL A 3 6.46 -11.71 -14.83
N VAL A 4 6.40 -10.78 -15.79
CA VAL A 4 7.00 -9.45 -15.64
C VAL A 4 6.36 -8.69 -14.46
N VAL A 5 5.01 -8.71 -14.37
CA VAL A 5 4.28 -8.10 -13.25
C VAL A 5 4.66 -8.75 -11.92
N GLY A 6 4.72 -10.08 -11.88
CA GLY A 6 5.12 -10.81 -10.69
C GLY A 6 6.54 -10.48 -10.23
N LEU A 7 7.50 -10.46 -11.16
CA LEU A 7 8.89 -10.10 -10.86
C LEU A 7 9.03 -8.64 -10.40
N PHE A 8 8.30 -7.71 -11.04
CA PHE A 8 8.29 -6.31 -10.62
C PHE A 8 7.79 -6.16 -9.18
N ARG A 9 6.69 -6.83 -8.82
CA ARG A 9 6.17 -6.81 -7.44
C ARG A 9 7.13 -7.43 -6.43
N LEU A 10 7.80 -8.52 -6.79
CA LEU A 10 8.83 -9.11 -5.93
C LEU A 10 10.07 -8.21 -5.81
N PHE A 11 10.41 -7.45 -6.84
CA PHE A 11 11.44 -6.40 -6.74
C PHE A 11 11.03 -5.30 -5.74
N LEU A 12 9.76 -4.87 -5.71
CA LEU A 12 9.27 -3.94 -4.69
C LEU A 12 9.35 -4.53 -3.27
N VAL A 13 9.12 -5.84 -3.12
CA VAL A 13 9.35 -6.54 -1.84
C VAL A 13 10.81 -6.43 -1.41
N VAL A 14 11.75 -6.64 -2.34
CA VAL A 14 13.18 -6.50 -2.04
C VAL A 14 13.50 -5.06 -1.61
N LEU A 15 12.98 -4.04 -2.31
CA LEU A 15 13.17 -2.65 -1.92
C LEU A 15 12.62 -2.36 -0.51
N ALA A 16 11.41 -2.83 -0.20
CA ALA A 16 10.80 -2.65 1.12
C ALA A 16 11.65 -3.33 2.23
N LEU A 17 12.19 -4.52 1.96
CA LEU A 17 13.08 -5.21 2.91
C LEU A 17 14.45 -4.54 3.02
N VAL A 18 14.98 -3.95 1.95
CA VAL A 18 16.24 -3.20 2.00
C VAL A 18 16.06 -1.93 2.83
N GLY A 19 14.98 -1.16 2.64
CA GLY A 19 14.68 0.00 3.45
C GLY A 19 14.61 -0.33 4.95
N THR A 20 13.84 -1.37 5.30
CA THR A 20 13.67 -1.81 6.70
C THR A 20 14.82 -2.66 7.25
N ARG A 21 15.96 -2.72 6.57
CA ARG A 21 17.05 -3.67 6.89
C ARG A 21 17.62 -3.54 8.31
N ALA A 22 17.67 -2.33 8.87
CA ALA A 22 18.18 -2.09 10.21
C ALA A 22 17.43 -2.95 11.26
N ILE A 23 16.13 -3.16 11.06
CA ILE A 23 15.28 -3.91 11.97
C ILE A 23 15.62 -5.42 11.93
N TRP A 24 15.60 -6.02 10.75
CA TRP A 24 15.69 -7.48 10.64
C TRP A 24 17.12 -7.99 10.49
N ARG A 25 18.06 -7.17 10.02
CA ARG A 25 19.47 -7.53 9.85
C ARG A 25 20.30 -7.15 11.07
N ASP A 26 20.11 -5.89 11.56
CA ASP A 26 20.97 -5.33 12.59
C ASP A 26 20.32 -5.41 13.99
N GLY A 27 19.06 -5.89 14.05
CA GLY A 27 18.31 -6.11 15.29
C GLY A 27 17.77 -4.83 15.93
N ASP A 28 17.69 -3.73 15.16
CA ASP A 28 17.13 -2.46 15.63
C ASP A 28 15.60 -2.53 15.71
N ILE A 29 15.09 -3.20 16.75
CA ILE A 29 13.65 -3.32 16.99
C ILE A 29 13.02 -1.95 17.29
N GLU A 30 13.79 -0.99 17.80
CA GLU A 30 13.29 0.36 18.06
C GLU A 30 12.86 1.06 16.76
N GLY A 31 13.46 0.74 15.64
CA GLY A 31 13.02 1.19 14.31
C GLY A 31 11.55 0.90 14.01
N LEU A 32 10.91 -0.09 14.68
CA LEU A 32 9.47 -0.36 14.51
C LEU A 32 8.57 0.75 15.08
N VAL A 33 9.09 1.70 15.83
CA VAL A 33 8.29 2.87 16.26
C VAL A 33 7.95 3.81 15.10
N TYR A 34 8.69 3.74 13.98
CA TYR A 34 8.45 4.59 12.83
C TYR A 34 7.35 4.02 11.91
N PHE A 35 6.43 4.89 11.50
CA PHE A 35 5.35 4.55 10.57
C PHE A 35 5.88 4.01 9.24
N THR A 36 6.97 4.57 8.76
CA THR A 36 7.66 4.18 7.51
C THR A 36 8.06 2.72 7.54
N ASN A 37 8.75 2.28 8.60
CA ASN A 37 9.20 0.91 8.75
C ASN A 37 8.05 -0.09 8.85
N GLN A 38 7.01 0.24 9.64
CA GLN A 38 5.80 -0.60 9.71
C GLN A 38 5.12 -0.70 8.34
N THR A 39 5.03 0.41 7.60
CA THR A 39 4.48 0.45 6.24
C THR A 39 5.33 -0.37 5.28
N GLY A 40 6.67 -0.31 5.37
CA GLY A 40 7.58 -1.13 4.59
C GLY A 40 7.28 -2.63 4.71
N PHE A 41 7.09 -3.14 5.93
CA PHE A 41 6.68 -4.54 6.15
C PHE A 41 5.30 -4.86 5.59
N LEU A 42 4.30 -3.97 5.75
CA LEU A 42 2.97 -4.16 5.17
C LEU A 42 3.02 -4.23 3.64
N ILE A 43 3.80 -3.34 3.00
CA ILE A 43 4.05 -3.35 1.56
C ILE A 43 4.69 -4.68 1.16
N ALA A 44 5.75 -5.11 1.86
CA ALA A 44 6.46 -6.36 1.56
C ALA A 44 5.50 -7.56 1.58
N VAL A 45 4.67 -7.70 2.62
CA VAL A 45 3.71 -8.81 2.75
C VAL A 45 2.66 -8.80 1.64
N VAL A 46 2.04 -7.63 1.38
CA VAL A 46 0.94 -7.53 0.40
C VAL A 46 1.46 -7.68 -1.03
N LEU A 47 2.63 -7.11 -1.34
CA LEU A 47 3.24 -7.24 -2.67
C LEU A 47 3.88 -8.61 -2.89
N ALA A 48 4.37 -9.30 -1.85
CA ALA A 48 4.78 -10.71 -1.96
C ALA A 48 3.59 -11.58 -2.36
N TRP A 49 2.42 -11.42 -1.68
CA TRP A 49 1.20 -12.11 -2.10
C TRP A 49 0.84 -11.76 -3.55
N ALA A 50 0.79 -10.47 -3.91
CA ALA A 50 0.43 -10.04 -5.26
C ALA A 50 1.43 -10.54 -6.32
N GLY A 51 2.73 -10.55 -6.02
CA GLY A 51 3.80 -11.03 -6.90
C GLY A 51 3.69 -12.53 -7.17
N VAL A 52 3.60 -13.33 -6.09
CA VAL A 52 3.42 -14.79 -6.18
C VAL A 52 2.11 -15.14 -6.89
N ALA A 53 1.02 -14.45 -6.55
CA ALA A 53 -0.27 -14.64 -7.21
C ALA A 53 -0.21 -14.33 -8.72
N SER A 54 0.58 -13.32 -9.13
CA SER A 54 0.81 -13.01 -10.55
C SER A 54 1.61 -14.12 -11.24
N LEU A 55 2.71 -14.58 -10.63
CA LEU A 55 3.53 -15.66 -11.22
C LEU A 55 2.75 -16.96 -11.37
N LEU A 56 1.99 -17.33 -10.36
CA LEU A 56 1.21 -18.58 -10.32
C LEU A 56 -0.19 -18.45 -10.94
N ARG A 57 -0.55 -17.29 -11.49
CA ARG A 57 -1.89 -16.98 -12.03
C ARG A 57 -3.01 -17.30 -11.03
N ARG A 58 -2.78 -16.95 -9.76
CA ARG A 58 -3.72 -17.16 -8.66
C ARG A 58 -4.47 -15.86 -8.35
N ARG A 59 -5.44 -15.96 -7.42
CA ARG A 59 -6.24 -14.83 -6.96
C ARG A 59 -5.36 -13.75 -6.34
N GLN A 60 -5.51 -12.52 -6.82
CA GLN A 60 -4.82 -11.34 -6.31
C GLN A 60 -5.35 -10.94 -4.91
N PRO A 61 -4.57 -10.20 -4.12
CA PRO A 61 -5.05 -9.58 -2.89
C PRO A 61 -6.33 -8.76 -3.15
N PRO A 62 -7.21 -8.64 -2.14
CA PRO A 62 -8.39 -7.78 -2.24
C PRO A 62 -8.02 -6.34 -2.60
N GLY A 63 -8.83 -5.65 -3.43
CA GLY A 63 -8.58 -4.28 -3.85
C GLY A 63 -8.41 -3.32 -2.67
N TRP A 64 -9.26 -3.43 -1.63
CA TRP A 64 -9.14 -2.60 -0.43
C TRP A 64 -7.78 -2.74 0.28
N LEU A 65 -7.19 -3.92 0.28
CA LEU A 65 -5.87 -4.15 0.89
C LEU A 65 -4.75 -3.52 0.05
N LYS A 66 -4.79 -3.70 -1.27
CA LYS A 66 -3.85 -3.06 -2.20
C LYS A 66 -3.95 -1.53 -2.15
N GLY A 67 -5.18 -0.99 -2.20
CA GLY A 67 -5.40 0.45 -2.07
C GLY A 67 -4.92 1.00 -0.71
N GLY A 68 -5.08 0.22 0.37
CA GLY A 68 -4.58 0.60 1.70
C GLY A 68 -3.06 0.75 1.73
N VAL A 69 -2.30 -0.24 1.27
CA VAL A 69 -0.84 -0.13 1.25
C VAL A 69 -0.35 0.93 0.28
N THR A 70 -1.09 1.20 -0.80
CA THR A 70 -0.81 2.33 -1.71
C THR A 70 -0.98 3.67 -0.99
N LEU A 71 -2.05 3.82 -0.19
CA LEU A 71 -2.24 5.01 0.65
C LEU A 71 -1.11 5.16 1.67
N PHE A 72 -0.75 4.09 2.37
CA PHE A 72 0.29 4.16 3.41
C PHE A 72 1.66 4.49 2.81
N ALA A 73 2.01 3.93 1.65
CA ALA A 73 3.20 4.31 0.90
C ALA A 73 3.17 5.80 0.51
N ALA A 74 2.03 6.30 0.00
CA ALA A 74 1.86 7.69 -0.36
C ALA A 74 1.97 8.62 0.86
N ILE A 75 1.41 8.24 2.02
CA ILE A 75 1.59 8.97 3.29
C ILE A 75 3.08 9.04 3.65
N THR A 76 3.78 7.91 3.63
CA THR A 76 5.22 7.84 3.91
C THR A 76 6.01 8.80 3.03
N GLY A 77 5.81 8.74 1.70
CA GLY A 77 6.52 9.60 0.77
C GLY A 77 6.17 11.09 0.93
N LEU A 78 4.87 11.43 1.05
CA LEU A 78 4.45 12.82 1.17
C LEU A 78 4.87 13.44 2.50
N VAL A 79 4.71 12.73 3.62
CA VAL A 79 5.10 13.26 4.94
C VAL A 79 6.62 13.45 4.99
N ALA A 80 7.41 12.50 4.52
CA ALA A 80 8.86 12.64 4.51
C ALA A 80 9.31 13.87 3.71
N ASN A 81 8.76 14.06 2.51
CA ASN A 81 9.22 15.15 1.61
C ASN A 81 8.61 16.53 1.93
N LEU A 82 7.46 16.61 2.63
CA LEU A 82 6.77 17.88 2.88
C LEU A 82 6.83 18.33 4.34
N VAL A 83 7.08 17.43 5.28
CA VAL A 83 6.94 17.70 6.73
C VAL A 83 8.22 17.42 7.49
N LEU A 84 8.97 16.36 7.14
CA LEU A 84 10.18 16.00 7.85
C LEU A 84 11.39 16.82 7.36
N ALA A 85 12.44 16.86 8.20
CA ALA A 85 13.72 17.42 7.79
C ALA A 85 14.32 16.58 6.65
N PRO A 86 15.07 17.20 5.71
CA PRO A 86 15.80 16.45 4.70
C PRO A 86 16.74 15.41 5.32
N GLU A 87 16.93 14.30 4.63
CA GLU A 87 17.90 13.28 5.02
C GLU A 87 19.33 13.87 5.02
N ASP A 88 20.19 13.29 5.88
CA ASP A 88 21.60 13.63 5.90
C ASP A 88 22.22 13.40 4.50
N PRO A 89 22.79 14.43 3.86
CA PRO A 89 23.41 14.32 2.53
C PRO A 89 24.59 13.34 2.50
N ASP A 90 25.20 13.06 3.67
CA ASP A 90 26.33 12.13 3.81
C ASP A 90 25.86 10.72 4.19
N ALA A 91 24.55 10.45 4.21
CA ALA A 91 24.01 9.13 4.51
C ALA A 91 24.56 8.08 3.52
N PRO A 92 25.00 6.90 4.00
CA PRO A 92 25.63 5.90 3.13
C PRO A 92 24.61 5.25 2.19
N ALA A 93 24.99 5.08 0.94
CA ALA A 93 24.21 4.31 -0.02
C ALA A 93 24.16 2.83 0.39
N VAL A 94 22.99 2.23 0.29
CA VAL A 94 22.73 0.86 0.74
C VAL A 94 22.37 -0.08 -0.41
N PHE A 95 21.76 0.44 -1.47
CA PHE A 95 21.35 -0.34 -2.63
C PHE A 95 21.26 0.54 -3.88
N LEU A 96 21.89 0.12 -4.98
CA LEU A 96 21.90 0.82 -6.27
C LEU A 96 22.32 2.30 -6.18
N GLY A 97 23.17 2.65 -5.22
CA GLY A 97 23.61 4.04 -5.00
C GLY A 97 22.61 4.91 -4.24
N LEU A 98 21.51 4.34 -3.74
CA LEU A 98 20.50 5.03 -2.93
C LEU A 98 20.69 4.73 -1.45
N THR A 99 20.35 5.69 -0.60
CA THR A 99 20.25 5.52 0.85
C THR A 99 18.98 4.75 1.21
N ASP A 100 18.86 4.28 2.45
CA ASP A 100 17.60 3.70 2.96
C ASP A 100 16.46 4.72 2.97
N GLY A 101 16.74 5.96 3.39
CA GLY A 101 15.74 7.03 3.36
C GLY A 101 15.21 7.31 1.95
N GLN A 102 16.09 7.40 0.94
CA GLN A 102 15.67 7.57 -0.46
C GLN A 102 14.81 6.39 -0.96
N ILE A 103 15.17 5.17 -0.54
CA ILE A 103 14.38 3.99 -0.90
C ILE A 103 13.00 4.04 -0.25
N GLU A 104 12.91 4.32 1.05
CA GLU A 104 11.66 4.27 1.82
C GLU A 104 10.73 5.46 1.54
N HIS A 105 11.29 6.63 1.32
CA HIS A 105 10.52 7.87 1.24
C HIS A 105 10.28 8.37 -0.19
N GLU A 106 11.04 7.89 -1.17
CA GLU A 106 10.92 8.34 -2.56
C GLU A 106 10.64 7.19 -3.51
N LEU A 107 11.59 6.25 -3.66
CA LEU A 107 11.52 5.22 -4.69
C LEU A 107 10.38 4.23 -4.46
N LEU A 108 10.30 3.65 -3.25
CA LEU A 108 9.29 2.64 -2.93
C LEU A 108 7.85 3.21 -2.99
N PRO A 109 7.53 4.37 -2.39
CA PRO A 109 6.23 4.99 -2.52
C PRO A 109 5.82 5.26 -3.97
N LEU A 110 6.75 5.80 -4.77
CA LEU A 110 6.52 6.06 -6.19
C LEU A 110 6.20 4.77 -6.95
N LEU A 111 7.01 3.73 -6.77
CA LEU A 111 6.84 2.47 -7.50
C LEU A 111 5.62 1.68 -7.03
N VAL A 112 5.23 1.74 -5.75
CA VAL A 112 3.96 1.18 -5.26
C VAL A 112 2.77 1.89 -5.89
N PHE A 113 2.83 3.21 -6.05
CA PHE A 113 1.80 3.96 -6.76
C PHE A 113 1.74 3.60 -8.25
N VAL A 114 2.89 3.41 -8.89
CA VAL A 114 2.98 2.93 -10.28
C VAL A 114 2.39 1.52 -10.43
N ASP A 115 2.66 0.59 -9.50
CA ASP A 115 2.04 -0.74 -9.48
C ASP A 115 0.52 -0.64 -9.40
N PHE A 116 0.02 0.17 -8.47
CA PHE A 116 -1.42 0.43 -8.35
C PHE A 116 -2.00 1.00 -9.64
N LEU A 117 -1.39 2.05 -10.19
CA LEU A 117 -1.92 2.77 -11.36
C LEU A 117 -1.94 1.93 -12.64
N LEU A 118 -0.85 1.17 -12.89
CA LEU A 118 -0.66 0.52 -14.18
C LEU A 118 -0.99 -0.97 -14.19
N LEU A 119 -0.77 -1.65 -13.06
CA LEU A 119 -0.75 -3.11 -13.01
C LEU A 119 -1.90 -3.72 -12.18
N ASP A 120 -2.65 -2.92 -11.43
CA ASP A 120 -3.83 -3.39 -10.73
C ASP A 120 -5.10 -3.27 -11.59
N ALA A 121 -6.07 -4.12 -11.31
CA ALA A 121 -7.42 -3.98 -11.85
C ALA A 121 -8.17 -2.90 -11.04
N HIS A 122 -8.84 -2.00 -11.73
CA HIS A 122 -9.54 -0.87 -11.14
C HIS A 122 -11.05 -1.10 -11.00
N ARG A 123 -11.76 -0.09 -10.47
CA ARG A 123 -13.18 -0.08 -10.11
C ARG A 123 -13.52 -1.09 -9.04
N ARG A 124 -12.59 -1.31 -8.12
CA ARG A 124 -12.70 -2.28 -7.00
C ARG A 124 -12.78 -1.61 -5.64
N LEU A 125 -12.53 -0.29 -5.57
CA LEU A 125 -12.53 0.48 -4.34
C LEU A 125 -13.86 1.19 -4.09
N ARG A 126 -14.20 1.32 -2.81
CA ARG A 126 -15.41 2.03 -2.35
C ARG A 126 -14.98 3.27 -1.58
N GLY A 127 -15.82 4.32 -1.56
CA GLY A 127 -15.54 5.53 -0.76
C GLY A 127 -15.31 5.23 0.72
N LEU A 128 -16.00 4.21 1.27
CA LEU A 128 -15.81 3.77 2.64
C LEU A 128 -14.42 3.17 2.90
N ASP A 129 -13.72 2.68 1.88
CA ASP A 129 -12.38 2.12 2.06
C ASP A 129 -11.39 3.22 2.45
N ALA A 130 -11.54 4.45 1.92
CA ALA A 130 -10.74 5.61 2.33
C ALA A 130 -10.86 5.88 3.85
N ALA A 131 -12.07 5.81 4.40
CA ALA A 131 -12.29 5.97 5.84
C ALA A 131 -11.74 4.79 6.66
N ARG A 132 -11.88 3.54 6.17
CA ARG A 132 -11.34 2.35 6.84
C ARG A 132 -9.82 2.36 6.91
N TRP A 133 -9.15 2.86 5.88
CA TRP A 133 -7.70 2.95 5.87
C TRP A 133 -7.16 3.90 6.93
N LEU A 134 -7.93 4.90 7.37
CA LEU A 134 -7.53 5.76 8.49
C LEU A 134 -7.37 5.02 9.82
N LEU A 135 -7.96 3.83 9.96
CA LEU A 135 -7.81 3.04 11.19
C LEU A 135 -6.35 2.72 11.49
N TYR A 136 -5.52 2.50 10.46
CA TYR A 136 -4.10 2.21 10.68
C TYR A 136 -3.30 3.43 11.15
N PRO A 137 -3.29 4.59 10.48
CA PRO A 137 -2.61 5.77 11.02
C PRO A 137 -3.19 6.25 12.35
N LEU A 138 -4.50 6.08 12.63
CA LEU A 138 -5.08 6.37 13.94
C LEU A 138 -4.59 5.40 15.03
N ALA A 139 -4.48 4.10 14.71
CA ALA A 139 -3.91 3.10 15.62
C ALA A 139 -2.42 3.38 15.87
N TYR A 140 -1.67 3.76 14.83
CA TYR A 140 -0.29 4.19 14.95
C TYR A 140 -0.15 5.42 15.86
N PHE A 141 -1.03 6.39 15.69
CA PHE A 141 -1.06 7.59 16.53
C PHE A 141 -1.33 7.25 18.00
N ALA A 142 -2.33 6.39 18.26
CA ALA A 142 -2.61 5.91 19.62
C ALA A 142 -1.41 5.14 20.20
N PHE A 143 -0.75 4.31 19.39
CA PHE A 143 0.46 3.58 19.80
C PHE A 143 1.58 4.52 20.23
N THR A 144 1.92 5.56 19.44
CA THR A 144 2.99 6.51 19.79
C THR A 144 2.66 7.30 21.05
N THR A 145 1.40 7.74 21.22
CA THR A 145 0.93 8.43 22.40
C THR A 145 1.03 7.55 23.65
N ILE A 146 0.54 6.29 23.58
CA ILE A 146 0.61 5.33 24.70
C ILE A 146 2.08 5.04 25.05
N ARG A 147 2.94 4.84 24.03
CA ARG A 147 4.38 4.60 24.24
C ARG A 147 5.04 5.75 25.03
N GLY A 148 4.76 7.01 24.68
CA GLY A 148 5.24 8.18 25.41
C GLY A 148 4.83 8.17 26.89
N PHE A 149 3.58 7.75 27.18
CA PHE A 149 3.11 7.61 28.56
C PHE A 149 3.76 6.48 29.35
N VAL A 150 3.91 5.31 28.71
CA VAL A 150 4.43 4.09 29.37
C VAL A 150 5.94 4.15 29.55
N SER A 151 6.64 4.87 28.68
CA SER A 151 8.10 4.98 28.68
C SER A 151 8.52 6.46 28.74
N PRO A 152 8.37 7.14 29.89
CA PRO A 152 8.75 8.55 30.03
C PRO A 152 10.22 8.78 29.64
N GLY A 153 10.47 9.81 28.82
CA GLY A 153 11.80 10.13 28.28
C GLY A 153 12.17 9.37 27.00
N SER A 154 11.28 8.50 26.48
CA SER A 154 11.46 7.96 25.13
C SER A 154 11.12 9.03 24.09
N GLU A 155 11.99 9.19 23.10
CA GLU A 155 11.77 10.14 22.02
C GLU A 155 10.55 9.74 21.17
N TYR A 156 9.73 10.72 20.79
CA TYR A 156 8.67 10.53 19.83
C TYR A 156 9.26 10.39 18.43
N PRO A 157 8.72 9.48 17.59
CA PRO A 157 9.27 9.24 16.25
C PRO A 157 9.16 10.45 15.31
N TYR A 158 8.19 11.33 15.56
CA TYR A 158 7.96 12.53 14.76
C TYR A 158 7.47 13.68 15.64
N GLY A 159 7.92 14.92 15.37
CA GLY A 159 7.50 16.11 16.14
C GLY A 159 6.00 16.39 16.06
N PHE A 160 5.31 15.97 14.99
CA PHE A 160 3.84 16.18 14.89
C PHE A 160 3.01 15.18 15.72
N VAL A 161 3.63 14.18 16.34
CA VAL A 161 2.99 13.27 17.31
C VAL A 161 3.58 13.41 18.71
N ASP A 162 4.45 14.37 18.94
CA ASP A 162 5.11 14.62 20.21
C ASP A 162 4.16 15.32 21.18
N LEU A 163 3.62 14.56 22.15
CA LEU A 163 2.71 15.08 23.17
C LEU A 163 3.42 16.04 24.11
N ASP A 164 4.70 15.81 24.42
CA ASP A 164 5.44 16.61 25.40
C ASP A 164 5.72 18.01 24.85
N ALA A 165 6.02 18.11 23.55
CA ALA A 165 6.24 19.37 22.86
C ALA A 165 4.91 20.10 22.52
N LEU A 166 3.88 19.37 22.10
CA LEU A 166 2.63 19.94 21.55
C LEU A 166 1.54 20.16 22.61
N GLY A 167 1.58 19.42 23.73
CA GLY A 167 0.47 19.29 24.63
C GLY A 167 -0.76 18.64 23.97
N TRP A 168 -1.80 18.34 24.76
CA TRP A 168 -3.01 17.67 24.26
C TRP A 168 -3.71 18.44 23.15
N THR A 169 -3.78 19.77 23.24
CA THR A 169 -4.47 20.59 22.23
C THR A 169 -3.76 20.53 20.89
N GLY A 170 -2.43 20.72 20.87
CA GLY A 170 -1.64 20.65 19.65
C GLY A 170 -1.68 19.26 19.02
N LEU A 171 -1.59 18.22 19.87
CA LEU A 171 -1.69 16.83 19.45
C LEU A 171 -3.04 16.55 18.77
N LEU A 172 -4.17 16.93 19.37
CA LEU A 172 -5.51 16.73 18.79
C LEU A 172 -5.72 17.54 17.51
N VAL A 173 -5.18 18.75 17.42
CA VAL A 173 -5.20 19.53 16.17
C VAL A 173 -4.46 18.78 15.07
N ASN A 174 -3.28 18.22 15.36
CA ASN A 174 -2.52 17.43 14.38
C ASN A 174 -3.26 16.16 13.96
N VAL A 175 -3.91 15.43 14.89
CA VAL A 175 -4.76 14.26 14.54
C VAL A 175 -5.82 14.62 13.51
N VAL A 176 -6.52 15.73 13.74
CA VAL A 176 -7.58 16.19 12.82
C VAL A 176 -6.99 16.63 11.49
N LEU A 177 -5.92 17.42 11.52
CA LEU A 177 -5.28 17.96 10.29
C LEU A 177 -4.72 16.85 9.41
N TYR A 178 -3.86 15.99 9.97
CA TYR A 178 -3.26 14.87 9.23
C TYR A 178 -4.29 13.82 8.86
N GLY A 179 -5.25 13.52 9.77
CA GLY A 179 -6.36 12.61 9.49
C GLY A 179 -7.23 13.09 8.33
N ALA A 180 -7.55 14.37 8.26
CA ALA A 180 -8.26 14.97 7.13
C ALA A 180 -7.45 14.89 5.84
N GLY A 181 -6.15 15.21 5.89
CA GLY A 181 -5.23 15.09 4.75
C GLY A 181 -5.15 13.65 4.22
N PHE A 182 -5.01 12.67 5.10
CA PHE A 182 -4.96 11.25 4.74
C PHE A 182 -6.29 10.75 4.18
N LEU A 183 -7.42 11.24 4.71
CA LEU A 183 -8.75 10.95 4.14
C LEU A 183 -8.86 11.48 2.71
N VAL A 184 -8.47 12.73 2.48
CA VAL A 184 -8.48 13.34 1.14
C VAL A 184 -7.60 12.52 0.19
N LEU A 185 -6.38 12.14 0.61
CA LEU A 185 -5.49 11.31 -0.18
C LEU A 185 -6.10 9.94 -0.49
N GLY A 186 -6.73 9.30 0.49
CA GLY A 186 -7.49 8.05 0.30
C GLY A 186 -8.64 8.20 -0.69
N LEU A 187 -9.39 9.31 -0.62
CA LEU A 187 -10.46 9.61 -1.58
C LEU A 187 -9.91 9.87 -3.00
N VAL A 188 -8.73 10.48 -3.12
CA VAL A 188 -8.05 10.64 -4.43
C VAL A 188 -7.70 9.27 -5.01
N ILE A 189 -7.14 8.34 -4.23
CA ILE A 189 -6.85 6.96 -4.67
C ILE A 189 -8.14 6.25 -5.13
N VAL A 190 -9.23 6.36 -4.36
CA VAL A 190 -10.54 5.81 -4.74
C VAL A 190 -11.07 6.48 -6.01
N GLY A 191 -10.87 7.79 -6.17
CA GLY A 191 -11.24 8.54 -7.37
C GLY A 191 -10.50 8.05 -8.61
N ILE A 192 -9.18 7.87 -8.51
CA ILE A 192 -8.35 7.31 -9.58
C ILE A 192 -8.84 5.91 -9.95
N ASP A 193 -9.06 5.03 -8.97
CA ASP A 193 -9.59 3.66 -9.20
C ASP A 193 -10.92 3.67 -9.97
N ARG A 194 -11.80 4.63 -9.69
CA ARG A 194 -13.12 4.74 -10.36
C ARG A 194 -13.05 5.32 -11.77
N LEU A 195 -12.08 6.18 -12.03
CA LEU A 195 -11.91 6.82 -13.34
C LEU A 195 -11.23 5.90 -14.35
N LEU A 196 -10.42 4.95 -13.89
CA LEU A 196 -9.68 4.05 -14.74
C LEU A 196 -10.55 2.87 -15.24
N PRO A 197 -10.16 2.18 -16.35
CA PRO A 197 -10.83 0.98 -16.85
C PRO A 197 -10.84 -0.15 -15.83
N THR A 198 -11.78 -1.09 -15.91
CA THR A 198 -11.93 -2.20 -14.96
C THR A 198 -10.74 -3.16 -14.91
N GLY A 199 -9.94 -3.24 -15.98
CA GLY A 199 -8.72 -4.06 -16.03
C GLY A 199 -7.46 -3.23 -15.78
N PRO A 200 -6.30 -3.88 -15.61
CA PRO A 200 -5.01 -3.20 -15.55
C PRO A 200 -4.72 -2.44 -16.84
N LEU A 201 -4.05 -1.29 -16.73
CA LEU A 201 -3.66 -0.49 -17.91
C LEU A 201 -2.59 -1.21 -18.75
N ILE A 202 -1.68 -1.91 -18.06
CA ILE A 202 -0.61 -2.69 -18.69
C ILE A 202 -0.78 -4.16 -18.30
N GLY A 203 -0.98 -5.01 -19.32
CA GLY A 203 -1.02 -6.44 -19.13
C GLY A 203 -2.36 -6.99 -18.68
N ARG A 204 -3.06 -7.66 -19.59
CA ARG A 204 -4.22 -8.50 -19.24
C ARG A 204 -3.72 -9.79 -18.61
N TYR A 205 -3.57 -9.84 -17.31
CA TYR A 205 -3.46 -11.12 -16.61
C TYR A 205 -4.84 -11.43 -16.04
N ALA A 206 -5.32 -12.63 -16.35
CA ALA A 206 -6.67 -13.04 -16.03
C ALA A 206 -6.92 -12.98 -14.52
N ASP A 207 -7.66 -11.99 -14.10
CA ASP A 207 -8.42 -12.05 -12.85
C ASP A 207 -9.58 -13.01 -13.13
N ARG A 208 -9.35 -14.32 -12.98
CA ARG A 208 -10.40 -15.33 -13.08
C ARG A 208 -11.28 -15.22 -11.85
N SER A 209 -12.17 -14.25 -11.87
CA SER A 209 -13.34 -14.28 -11.01
C SER A 209 -14.19 -15.49 -11.42
N PRO A 210 -14.68 -16.33 -10.48
CA PRO A 210 -15.52 -17.51 -10.80
C PRO A 210 -16.78 -17.19 -11.62
N SER A 211 -17.21 -15.93 -11.66
CA SER A 211 -18.37 -15.45 -12.41
C SER A 211 -18.23 -15.54 -13.94
N ALA A 212 -17.03 -15.44 -14.50
CA ALA A 212 -16.85 -15.52 -15.95
C ALA A 212 -16.94 -16.97 -16.47
N ALA A 213 -16.47 -17.95 -15.70
CA ALA A 213 -16.54 -19.35 -16.05
C ALA A 213 -17.96 -19.91 -16.06
N SER A 214 -18.85 -19.37 -15.19
CA SER A 214 -20.25 -19.78 -15.13
C SER A 214 -21.08 -19.25 -16.30
N SER A 215 -20.72 -18.09 -16.83
CA SER A 215 -21.42 -17.49 -17.98
C SER A 215 -21.06 -18.15 -19.31
N GLU A 216 -19.79 -18.58 -19.49
CA GLU A 216 -19.37 -19.33 -20.69
C GLU A 216 -19.93 -20.75 -20.71
N ALA A 217 -20.01 -21.43 -19.56
CA ALA A 217 -20.60 -22.77 -19.45
C ALA A 217 -22.13 -22.76 -19.64
N ALA A 218 -22.81 -21.68 -19.22
CA ALA A 218 -24.26 -21.54 -19.46
C ALA A 218 -24.60 -21.17 -20.90
N GLY A 219 -23.72 -20.46 -21.61
CA GLY A 219 -23.85 -20.13 -23.03
C GLY A 219 -23.60 -21.31 -23.97
N ALA A 220 -22.76 -22.27 -23.55
CA ALA A 220 -22.44 -23.46 -24.34
C ALA A 220 -23.47 -24.60 -24.19
N ALA A 221 -24.35 -24.53 -23.16
CA ALA A 221 -25.37 -25.58 -22.90
C ALA A 221 -26.76 -25.27 -23.48
N GLY A 222 -26.95 -24.13 -24.14
CA GLY A 222 -28.24 -23.63 -24.61
C GLY A 222 -28.40 -23.61 -26.13
N SER A 223 -28.20 -24.71 -26.82
CA SER A 223 -28.74 -24.90 -28.17
C SER A 223 -29.26 -26.34 -28.30
N PRO A 224 -30.54 -26.60 -27.96
CA PRO A 224 -31.22 -27.73 -28.49
C PRO A 224 -32.16 -27.28 -29.62
N ASP A 225 -32.24 -28.10 -30.64
CA ASP A 225 -33.28 -28.20 -31.63
C ASP A 225 -33.11 -27.49 -32.97
N ASP A 226 -32.62 -28.28 -33.88
CA ASP A 226 -33.28 -28.45 -35.15
C ASP A 226 -33.57 -29.97 -35.36
N ALA A 227 -34.74 -30.40 -34.96
CA ALA A 227 -35.27 -31.70 -35.37
C ALA A 227 -36.17 -31.48 -36.62
N PRO A 228 -35.93 -32.18 -37.74
CA PRO A 228 -36.76 -32.03 -38.90
C PRO A 228 -38.08 -32.80 -38.71
N ALA A 229 -39.18 -32.11 -38.96
CA ALA A 229 -40.50 -32.71 -39.13
C ALA A 229 -40.51 -33.70 -40.29
N SER A 230 -40.74 -34.97 -40.03
CA SER A 230 -41.10 -35.98 -41.04
C SER A 230 -42.61 -36.18 -41.01
N ARG A 231 -43.14 -36.22 -42.19
CA ARG A 231 -44.54 -36.53 -42.57
C ARG A 231 -45.01 -37.88 -42.11
#